data_080b7f8a28eb5c103c77c8997c4d9331
#
_entry.id   080b7f8a28eb5c103c77c8997c4d9331
#
_cell.length_a   1.000
_cell.length_b   1.000
_cell.length_c   1.000
_cell.angle_alpha   90.00
_cell.angle_beta   90.00
_cell.angle_gamma   90.00
#
_symmetry.space_group_name_H-M   'P 1'
#
loop_
_entity.id
_entity.type
_entity.pdbx_description
1 polymer ?
#
loop_
_entity_poly.entity_id
_entity_poly.type
_entity_poly.pdbx_seq_one_letter_code
_entity_poly.pdbx_strand_id
1 'polypeptide(L)'
;MPAITASMVGELRAKTDAPMMECKKALTEADGDMGRAEEILRVKLGNKASKAASRIAAEGVVAATVDGSTGALVEVNCETDFVSKNDSFLAFVKACATLVAEKNPADVAALSALPYEQDGFGPTLEDVRRGLVGKIGENMSIRRFKRWSGGGALASYLHGTRIGVIVEYTGDAVAAKDVAMHVAAMKPVSLSAADVPAELVERERRVAAEKAAEDSAAAVAAGKPAQSAEIVARRVEGSVQKYLKEVSLLAQSFVKNDKQTVEQMLKAASTAVKGFTLYVVGEGIEKKSDDFAAEVAAQVAAAKAQ
;
A
#
# COMPACT_ATOMS: atom_id res chain seq x y z
N MET A 1 -27.58 16.03 -39.17
CA MET A 1 -26.92 15.89 -37.86
C MET A 1 -26.95 17.24 -37.18
N PRO A 2 -27.40 17.32 -35.93
CA PRO A 2 -27.34 18.57 -35.18
C PRO A 2 -25.88 19.01 -35.03
N ALA A 3 -25.64 20.31 -35.11
CA ALA A 3 -24.29 20.84 -34.96
C ALA A 3 -23.84 20.70 -33.51
N ILE A 4 -22.78 19.94 -33.24
CA ILE A 4 -22.18 19.82 -31.92
C ILE A 4 -21.48 21.13 -31.58
N THR A 5 -22.03 21.89 -30.63
CA THR A 5 -21.52 23.21 -30.21
C THR A 5 -20.44 23.05 -29.14
N ALA A 6 -19.56 24.05 -29.03
CA ALA A 6 -18.55 24.14 -27.98
C ALA A 6 -19.18 24.16 -26.58
N SER A 7 -20.39 24.74 -26.43
CA SER A 7 -21.16 24.75 -25.19
C SER A 7 -21.57 23.36 -24.74
N MET A 8 -22.12 22.53 -25.65
CA MET A 8 -22.48 21.14 -25.37
C MET A 8 -21.28 20.32 -24.94
N VAL A 9 -20.13 20.49 -25.60
CA VAL A 9 -18.87 19.82 -25.23
C VAL A 9 -18.40 20.27 -23.84
N GLY A 10 -18.51 21.58 -23.56
CA GLY A 10 -18.17 22.13 -22.24
C GLY A 10 -19.09 21.60 -21.13
N GLU A 11 -20.40 21.52 -21.40
CA GLU A 11 -21.40 20.99 -20.44
C GLU A 11 -21.16 19.50 -20.15
N LEU A 12 -20.95 18.69 -21.19
CA LEU A 12 -20.66 17.27 -21.03
C LEU A 12 -19.33 17.06 -20.27
N ARG A 13 -18.33 17.89 -20.54
CA ARG A 13 -17.07 17.88 -19.79
C ARG A 13 -17.26 18.27 -18.33
N ALA A 14 -18.06 19.31 -18.05
CA ALA A 14 -18.33 19.73 -16.68
C ALA A 14 -19.01 18.63 -15.85
N LYS A 15 -19.86 17.81 -16.47
CA LYS A 15 -20.54 16.68 -15.83
C LYS A 15 -19.64 15.44 -15.66
N THR A 16 -18.81 15.14 -16.66
CA THR A 16 -18.08 13.86 -16.74
C THR A 16 -16.59 13.99 -16.46
N ASP A 17 -16.08 15.25 -16.50
CA ASP A 17 -14.67 15.59 -16.44
C ASP A 17 -13.78 14.81 -17.45
N ALA A 18 -14.41 14.23 -18.47
CA ALA A 18 -13.73 13.51 -19.53
C ALA A 18 -12.94 14.47 -20.45
N PRO A 19 -11.90 14.01 -21.15
CA PRO A 19 -11.14 14.81 -22.08
C PRO A 19 -12.05 15.45 -23.16
N MET A 20 -11.84 16.72 -23.47
CA MET A 20 -12.69 17.52 -24.39
C MET A 20 -12.94 16.82 -25.73
N MET A 21 -11.92 16.19 -26.30
CA MET A 21 -12.05 15.49 -27.58
C MET A 21 -12.90 14.21 -27.48
N GLU A 22 -12.89 13.53 -26.32
CA GLU A 22 -13.75 12.36 -26.08
C GLU A 22 -15.20 12.81 -25.90
N CYS A 23 -15.45 13.92 -25.20
CA CYS A 23 -16.78 14.52 -25.08
C CYS A 23 -17.33 14.89 -26.47
N LYS A 24 -16.52 15.55 -27.33
CA LYS A 24 -16.92 15.89 -28.69
C LYS A 24 -17.27 14.65 -29.51
N LYS A 25 -16.43 13.60 -29.46
CA LYS A 25 -16.69 12.34 -30.17
C LYS A 25 -17.95 11.65 -29.67
N ALA A 26 -18.16 11.59 -28.37
CA ALA A 26 -19.34 10.99 -27.78
C ALA A 26 -20.62 11.74 -28.18
N LEU A 27 -20.64 13.06 -28.14
CA LEU A 27 -21.74 13.88 -28.61
C LEU A 27 -22.02 13.68 -30.10
N THR A 28 -20.98 13.57 -30.92
CA THR A 28 -21.15 13.30 -32.36
C THR A 28 -21.79 11.93 -32.59
N GLU A 29 -21.34 10.89 -31.85
CA GLU A 29 -21.88 9.54 -31.93
C GLU A 29 -23.31 9.42 -31.37
N ALA A 30 -23.65 10.31 -30.43
CA ALA A 30 -24.97 10.41 -29.82
C ALA A 30 -25.92 11.39 -30.57
N ASP A 31 -25.54 11.90 -31.74
CA ASP A 31 -26.30 12.90 -32.49
C ASP A 31 -26.73 14.13 -31.64
N GLY A 32 -25.90 14.51 -30.67
CA GLY A 32 -26.13 15.63 -29.76
C GLY A 32 -26.96 15.30 -28.51
N ASP A 33 -27.40 14.07 -28.32
CA ASP A 33 -28.06 13.65 -27.09
C ASP A 33 -27.07 13.55 -25.94
N MET A 34 -27.26 14.37 -24.89
CA MET A 34 -26.36 14.45 -23.74
C MET A 34 -26.32 13.16 -22.91
N GLY A 35 -27.52 12.56 -22.65
CA GLY A 35 -27.63 11.34 -21.85
C GLY A 35 -26.94 10.16 -22.55
N ARG A 36 -27.20 10.03 -23.85
CA ARG A 36 -26.55 9.01 -24.67
C ARG A 36 -25.04 9.21 -24.79
N ALA A 37 -24.57 10.46 -24.88
CA ALA A 37 -23.16 10.78 -24.89
C ALA A 37 -22.46 10.43 -23.56
N GLU A 38 -23.11 10.63 -22.42
CA GLU A 38 -22.64 10.19 -21.11
C GLU A 38 -22.49 8.66 -21.05
N GLU A 39 -23.47 7.89 -21.53
CA GLU A 39 -23.39 6.43 -21.61
C GLU A 39 -22.24 5.94 -22.50
N ILE A 40 -22.07 6.55 -23.66
CA ILE A 40 -20.97 6.23 -24.60
C ILE A 40 -19.61 6.49 -23.95
N LEU A 41 -19.45 7.63 -23.24
CA LEU A 41 -18.24 7.92 -22.50
C LEU A 41 -17.97 6.89 -21.42
N ARG A 42 -18.97 6.51 -20.66
CA ARG A 42 -18.85 5.50 -19.59
C ARG A 42 -18.33 4.16 -20.13
N VAL A 43 -18.84 3.69 -21.25
CA VAL A 43 -18.36 2.46 -21.92
C VAL A 43 -16.92 2.63 -22.41
N LYS A 44 -16.60 3.75 -23.08
CA LYS A 44 -15.26 4.01 -23.63
C LYS A 44 -14.20 4.13 -22.55
N LEU A 45 -14.50 4.81 -21.44
CA LEU A 45 -13.61 4.94 -20.30
C LEU A 45 -13.37 3.58 -19.61
N GLY A 46 -14.41 2.77 -19.48
CA GLY A 46 -14.29 1.40 -18.98
C GLY A 46 -13.38 0.52 -19.84
N ASN A 47 -13.40 0.66 -21.16
CA ASN A 47 -12.52 -0.05 -22.08
C ASN A 47 -11.05 0.41 -21.95
N LYS A 48 -10.80 1.70 -21.64
CA LYS A 48 -9.47 2.20 -21.33
C LYS A 48 -8.91 1.59 -20.06
N ALA A 49 -9.75 1.41 -19.03
CA ALA A 49 -9.36 0.76 -17.78
C ALA A 49 -8.89 -0.69 -18.02
N SER A 50 -9.59 -1.45 -18.85
CA SER A 50 -9.18 -2.82 -19.20
C SER A 50 -7.81 -2.88 -19.88
N LYS A 51 -7.51 -1.91 -20.75
CA LYS A 51 -6.19 -1.80 -21.39
C LYS A 51 -5.09 -1.36 -20.43
N ALA A 52 -5.42 -0.56 -19.43
CA ALA A 52 -4.47 -0.09 -18.43
C ALA A 52 -4.12 -1.18 -17.38
N ALA A 53 -4.97 -2.17 -17.19
CA ALA A 53 -4.86 -3.16 -16.09
C ALA A 53 -3.55 -3.95 -16.08
N SER A 54 -2.86 -4.10 -17.21
CA SER A 54 -1.56 -4.79 -17.29
C SER A 54 -0.36 -3.93 -16.89
N ARG A 55 -0.56 -2.63 -16.71
CA ARG A 55 0.54 -1.72 -16.33
C ARG A 55 0.80 -1.80 -14.82
N ILE A 56 2.08 -1.77 -14.45
CA ILE A 56 2.50 -1.87 -13.04
C ILE A 56 2.08 -0.60 -12.30
N ALA A 57 1.31 -0.77 -11.22
CA ALA A 57 0.89 0.28 -10.31
C ALA A 57 1.58 0.06 -8.95
N ALA A 58 2.74 0.67 -8.74
CA ALA A 58 3.56 0.50 -7.53
C ALA A 58 3.61 1.76 -6.64
N GLU A 59 3.06 2.88 -7.12
CA GLU A 59 2.74 4.05 -6.30
C GLU A 59 1.31 3.93 -5.76
N GLY A 60 0.82 4.89 -4.98
CA GLY A 60 -0.53 4.86 -4.45
C GLY A 60 -0.68 5.49 -3.07
N VAL A 61 -1.74 5.08 -2.38
CA VAL A 61 -2.12 5.63 -1.06
C VAL A 61 -2.57 4.50 -0.14
N VAL A 62 -2.14 4.58 1.12
CA VAL A 62 -2.74 3.85 2.24
C VAL A 62 -3.68 4.79 2.98
N ALA A 63 -4.93 4.37 3.16
CA ALA A 63 -5.90 5.07 3.98
C ALA A 63 -6.35 4.21 5.16
N ALA A 64 -6.63 4.87 6.27
CA ALA A 64 -7.19 4.26 7.47
C ALA A 64 -8.45 5.00 7.91
N THR A 65 -9.42 4.27 8.41
CA THR A 65 -10.55 4.81 9.16
C THR A 65 -10.69 4.03 10.46
N VAL A 66 -10.98 4.74 11.56
CA VAL A 66 -11.16 4.15 12.88
C VAL A 66 -12.30 4.87 13.57
N ASP A 67 -13.25 4.09 14.07
CA ASP A 67 -14.35 4.54 14.93
C ASP A 67 -14.55 3.51 16.06
N GLY A 68 -14.11 3.87 17.26
CA GLY A 68 -14.13 3.00 18.42
C GLY A 68 -13.32 1.70 18.22
N SER A 69 -14.01 0.58 18.20
CA SER A 69 -13.43 -0.76 17.96
C SER A 69 -13.59 -1.24 16.51
N THR A 70 -14.16 -0.42 15.64
CA THR A 70 -14.27 -0.69 14.20
C THR A 70 -13.24 0.13 13.45
N GLY A 71 -12.54 -0.50 12.51
CA GLY A 71 -11.57 0.21 11.68
C GLY A 71 -11.23 -0.55 10.42
N ALA A 72 -10.63 0.16 9.47
CA ALA A 72 -10.14 -0.39 8.23
C ALA A 72 -8.81 0.26 7.83
N LEU A 73 -7.93 -0.53 7.24
CA LEU A 73 -6.72 -0.10 6.57
C LEU A 73 -6.78 -0.62 5.13
N VAL A 74 -6.59 0.26 4.17
CA VAL A 74 -6.72 -0.07 2.74
C VAL A 74 -5.52 0.47 1.98
N GLU A 75 -4.98 -0.30 1.05
CA GLU A 75 -3.99 0.14 0.07
C GLU A 75 -4.59 0.13 -1.32
N VAL A 76 -4.54 1.30 -1.99
CA VAL A 76 -4.93 1.47 -3.39
C VAL A 76 -3.72 1.98 -4.16
N ASN A 77 -3.35 1.26 -5.21
CA ASN A 77 -2.19 1.58 -6.03
C ASN A 77 -2.57 2.35 -7.29
N CYS A 78 -1.63 3.16 -7.78
CA CYS A 78 -1.61 3.85 -9.06
C CYS A 78 -0.20 3.78 -9.67
N GLU A 79 -0.02 4.30 -10.89
CA GLU A 79 1.27 4.21 -11.58
C GLU A 79 2.27 5.26 -11.09
N THR A 80 1.80 6.51 -10.86
CA THR A 80 2.68 7.63 -10.50
C THR A 80 2.32 8.27 -9.16
N ASP A 81 3.29 8.99 -8.60
CA ASP A 81 3.10 9.78 -7.39
C ASP A 81 2.25 11.05 -7.64
N PHE A 82 2.09 11.47 -8.90
CA PHE A 82 1.19 12.56 -9.27
C PHE A 82 -0.26 12.16 -9.03
N VAL A 83 -0.66 10.96 -9.47
CA VAL A 83 -2.02 10.45 -9.26
C VAL A 83 -2.27 10.17 -7.77
N SER A 84 -1.27 9.76 -7.00
CA SER A 84 -1.41 9.58 -5.56
C SER A 84 -1.77 10.88 -4.80
N LYS A 85 -1.64 12.04 -5.44
CA LYS A 85 -2.00 13.37 -4.89
C LYS A 85 -3.27 13.95 -5.54
N ASN A 86 -3.87 13.24 -6.49
CA ASN A 86 -5.07 13.69 -7.19
C ASN A 86 -6.30 13.59 -6.28
N ASP A 87 -7.11 14.65 -6.21
CA ASP A 87 -8.26 14.73 -5.29
C ASP A 87 -9.30 13.63 -5.55
N SER A 88 -9.63 13.33 -6.82
CA SER A 88 -10.58 12.27 -7.15
C SER A 88 -10.04 10.89 -6.73
N PHE A 89 -8.74 10.64 -6.89
CA PHE A 89 -8.11 9.41 -6.43
C PHE A 89 -8.12 9.31 -4.91
N LEU A 90 -7.77 10.39 -4.19
CA LEU A 90 -7.80 10.43 -2.72
C LEU A 90 -9.20 10.22 -2.16
N ALA A 91 -10.23 10.81 -2.79
CA ALA A 91 -11.63 10.60 -2.43
C ALA A 91 -12.04 9.12 -2.61
N PHE A 92 -11.65 8.50 -3.73
CA PHE A 92 -11.88 7.09 -3.99
C PHE A 92 -11.21 6.18 -2.95
N VAL A 93 -9.94 6.44 -2.60
CA VAL A 93 -9.21 5.66 -1.58
C VAL A 93 -9.87 5.77 -0.22
N LYS A 94 -10.31 6.97 0.17
CA LYS A 94 -11.04 7.21 1.41
C LYS A 94 -12.38 6.46 1.43
N ALA A 95 -13.11 6.48 0.31
CA ALA A 95 -14.36 5.73 0.19
C ALA A 95 -14.13 4.21 0.33
N CYS A 96 -13.06 3.66 -0.26
CA CYS A 96 -12.69 2.26 -0.05
C CYS A 96 -12.53 1.93 1.44
N ALA A 97 -11.80 2.76 2.20
CA ALA A 97 -11.59 2.54 3.63
C ALA A 97 -12.90 2.61 4.43
N THR A 98 -13.77 3.58 4.11
CA THR A 98 -15.08 3.72 4.75
C THR A 98 -15.99 2.52 4.44
N LEU A 99 -16.08 2.11 3.19
CA LEU A 99 -16.89 0.95 2.78
C LEU A 99 -16.40 -0.35 3.41
N VAL A 100 -15.10 -0.55 3.53
CA VAL A 100 -14.54 -1.71 4.26
C VAL A 100 -14.97 -1.71 5.72
N ALA A 101 -14.85 -0.56 6.41
CA ALA A 101 -15.23 -0.46 7.82
C ALA A 101 -16.71 -0.72 8.04
N GLU A 102 -17.58 -0.13 7.21
CA GLU A 102 -19.04 -0.17 7.36
C GLU A 102 -19.67 -1.48 6.86
N LYS A 103 -19.25 -1.95 5.69
CA LYS A 103 -19.93 -3.03 4.96
C LYS A 103 -19.30 -4.42 5.16
N ASN A 104 -18.09 -4.48 5.74
CA ASN A 104 -17.38 -5.74 6.00
C ASN A 104 -17.30 -6.68 4.78
N PRO A 105 -16.82 -6.21 3.62
CA PRO A 105 -16.67 -7.08 2.45
C PRO A 105 -15.69 -8.23 2.75
N ALA A 106 -15.95 -9.41 2.16
CA ALA A 106 -15.10 -10.57 2.39
C ALA A 106 -13.72 -10.45 1.74
N ASP A 107 -13.66 -9.79 0.57
CA ASP A 107 -12.46 -9.61 -0.24
C ASP A 107 -12.56 -8.37 -1.13
N VAL A 108 -11.52 -8.13 -1.94
CA VAL A 108 -11.47 -6.99 -2.87
C VAL A 108 -12.57 -7.07 -3.94
N ALA A 109 -12.96 -8.27 -4.37
CA ALA A 109 -14.02 -8.43 -5.37
C ALA A 109 -15.37 -8.03 -4.77
N ALA A 110 -15.67 -8.47 -3.55
CA ALA A 110 -16.86 -8.07 -2.82
C ALA A 110 -16.89 -6.55 -2.52
N LEU A 111 -15.75 -5.96 -2.15
CA LEU A 111 -15.62 -4.51 -1.98
C LEU A 111 -15.91 -3.78 -3.28
N SER A 112 -15.33 -4.21 -4.39
CA SER A 112 -15.50 -3.60 -5.73
C SER A 112 -16.94 -3.61 -6.22
N ALA A 113 -17.74 -4.61 -5.81
CA ALA A 113 -19.14 -4.75 -6.17
C ALA A 113 -20.11 -3.88 -5.32
N LEU A 114 -19.62 -3.23 -4.27
CA LEU A 114 -20.48 -2.40 -3.42
C LEU A 114 -21.00 -1.17 -4.16
N PRO A 115 -22.25 -0.75 -3.87
CA PRO A 115 -22.80 0.49 -4.41
C PRO A 115 -21.96 1.71 -4.01
N TYR A 116 -21.53 2.45 -5.00
CA TYR A 116 -20.82 3.71 -4.81
C TYR A 116 -20.85 4.55 -6.09
N GLU A 117 -20.93 5.87 -5.91
CA GLU A 117 -20.92 6.83 -7.00
C GLU A 117 -19.96 7.97 -6.68
N GLN A 118 -19.17 8.38 -7.66
CA GLN A 118 -18.24 9.49 -7.58
C GLN A 118 -17.96 10.07 -8.97
N ASP A 119 -17.91 11.41 -9.09
CA ASP A 119 -17.54 12.11 -10.32
C ASP A 119 -18.38 11.69 -11.56
N GLY A 120 -19.65 11.35 -11.36
CA GLY A 120 -20.52 10.84 -12.42
C GLY A 120 -20.29 9.39 -12.83
N PHE A 121 -19.40 8.68 -12.14
CA PHE A 121 -19.20 7.24 -12.31
C PHE A 121 -19.94 6.44 -11.24
N GLY A 122 -20.37 5.24 -11.57
CA GLY A 122 -21.12 4.29 -10.73
C GLY A 122 -21.83 3.28 -11.62
N PRO A 123 -22.72 2.43 -11.10
CA PRO A 123 -23.27 2.41 -9.73
C PRO A 123 -22.43 1.66 -8.69
N THR A 124 -21.30 1.04 -9.08
CA THR A 124 -20.44 0.29 -8.17
C THR A 124 -19.08 0.94 -7.97
N LEU A 125 -18.38 0.55 -6.90
CA LEU A 125 -17.02 1.01 -6.64
C LEU A 125 -16.08 0.65 -7.80
N GLU A 126 -16.27 -0.51 -8.45
CA GLU A 126 -15.51 -0.92 -9.64
C GLU A 126 -15.79 0.00 -10.84
N ASP A 127 -17.05 0.41 -11.05
CA ASP A 127 -17.40 1.34 -12.13
C ASP A 127 -16.74 2.71 -11.90
N VAL A 128 -16.69 3.18 -10.65
CA VAL A 128 -15.96 4.40 -10.29
C VAL A 128 -14.46 4.24 -10.56
N ARG A 129 -13.85 3.14 -10.12
CA ARG A 129 -12.43 2.87 -10.40
C ARG A 129 -12.13 2.89 -11.90
N ARG A 130 -12.93 2.20 -12.70
CA ARG A 130 -12.78 2.14 -14.17
C ARG A 130 -12.98 3.51 -14.82
N GLY A 131 -13.93 4.28 -14.32
CA GLY A 131 -14.17 5.65 -14.75
C GLY A 131 -12.96 6.54 -14.48
N LEU A 132 -12.40 6.49 -13.26
CA LEU A 132 -11.21 7.24 -12.89
C LEU A 132 -9.97 6.83 -13.70
N VAL A 133 -9.75 5.52 -13.94
CA VAL A 133 -8.69 5.05 -14.83
C VAL A 133 -8.86 5.62 -16.24
N GLY A 134 -10.06 5.61 -16.77
CA GLY A 134 -10.35 6.20 -18.08
C GLY A 134 -10.14 7.71 -18.15
N LYS A 135 -10.52 8.44 -17.09
CA LYS A 135 -10.43 9.89 -16.94
C LYS A 135 -8.98 10.35 -16.77
N ILE A 136 -8.24 9.72 -15.85
CA ILE A 136 -6.88 10.10 -15.47
C ILE A 136 -5.84 9.47 -16.41
N GLY A 137 -6.13 8.28 -16.95
CA GLY A 137 -5.26 7.60 -17.92
C GLY A 137 -4.24 6.65 -17.31
N GLU A 138 -4.23 6.47 -15.99
CA GLU A 138 -3.35 5.55 -15.28
C GLU A 138 -4.09 4.34 -14.73
N ASN A 139 -3.39 3.20 -14.62
CA ASN A 139 -3.91 2.03 -13.93
C ASN A 139 -4.09 2.33 -12.45
N MET A 140 -5.20 1.85 -11.89
CA MET A 140 -5.51 1.92 -10.45
C MET A 140 -6.03 0.59 -9.98
N SER A 141 -5.59 0.13 -8.81
CA SER A 141 -6.06 -1.13 -8.24
C SER A 141 -6.24 -1.04 -6.73
N ILE A 142 -7.36 -1.55 -6.23
CA ILE A 142 -7.53 -1.83 -4.81
C ILE A 142 -6.71 -3.08 -4.54
N ARG A 143 -5.59 -2.93 -3.83
CA ARG A 143 -4.63 -4.01 -3.67
C ARG A 143 -4.99 -4.95 -2.53
N ARG A 144 -5.22 -4.37 -1.37
CA ARG A 144 -5.50 -5.11 -0.13
C ARG A 144 -6.19 -4.23 0.89
N PHE A 145 -6.88 -4.87 1.80
CA PHE A 145 -7.41 -4.21 2.99
C PHE A 145 -7.43 -5.17 4.18
N LYS A 146 -7.59 -4.58 5.36
CA LYS A 146 -7.90 -5.30 6.59
C LYS A 146 -8.93 -4.52 7.39
N ARG A 147 -9.88 -5.24 7.99
CA ARG A 147 -10.92 -4.70 8.85
C ARG A 147 -10.77 -5.24 10.27
N TRP A 148 -11.08 -4.40 11.22
CA TRP A 148 -11.21 -4.75 12.63
C TRP A 148 -12.62 -4.46 13.10
N SER A 149 -13.11 -5.30 14.05
CA SER A 149 -14.43 -5.10 14.66
C SER A 149 -14.50 -5.87 15.99
N GLY A 150 -14.82 -5.17 17.07
CA GLY A 150 -15.21 -5.78 18.34
C GLY A 150 -14.10 -6.34 19.25
N GLY A 151 -12.83 -6.21 18.90
CA GLY A 151 -11.72 -6.84 19.66
C GLY A 151 -11.15 -5.97 20.77
N GLY A 152 -10.95 -4.70 20.53
CA GLY A 152 -10.34 -3.72 21.44
C GLY A 152 -10.44 -2.33 20.84
N ALA A 153 -9.89 -1.33 21.53
CA ALA A 153 -9.74 -0.02 20.95
C ALA A 153 -8.67 -0.04 19.84
N LEU A 154 -8.82 0.81 18.85
CA LEU A 154 -7.91 0.92 17.73
C LEU A 154 -7.22 2.28 17.73
N ALA A 155 -5.91 2.26 17.52
CA ALA A 155 -5.12 3.47 17.25
C ALA A 155 -4.56 3.38 15.83
N SER A 156 -4.66 4.47 15.06
CA SER A 156 -4.12 4.55 13.72
C SER A 156 -3.03 5.61 13.60
N TYR A 157 -2.08 5.36 12.71
CA TYR A 157 -1.08 6.34 12.31
C TYR A 157 -0.86 6.25 10.81
N LEU A 158 -0.89 7.41 10.15
CA LEU A 158 -0.54 7.56 8.75
C LEU A 158 0.71 8.43 8.62
N HIS A 159 1.74 7.92 7.97
CA HIS A 159 2.91 8.71 7.62
C HIS A 159 2.81 9.16 6.16
N GLY A 160 2.33 10.39 5.98
CA GLY A 160 1.89 10.88 4.68
C GLY A 160 0.78 9.99 4.12
N THR A 161 0.87 9.69 2.83
CA THR A 161 -0.05 8.78 2.14
C THR A 161 0.54 7.39 1.90
N ARG A 162 1.81 7.16 2.29
CA ARG A 162 2.57 5.98 1.88
C ARG A 162 2.63 4.85 2.91
N ILE A 163 2.47 5.17 4.19
CA ILE A 163 2.56 4.18 5.28
C ILE A 163 1.34 4.35 6.17
N GLY A 164 0.66 3.26 6.44
CA GLY A 164 -0.44 3.21 7.39
C GLY A 164 -0.30 2.08 8.38
N VAL A 165 -0.64 2.37 9.63
CA VAL A 165 -0.61 1.44 10.74
C VAL A 165 -1.92 1.50 11.50
N ILE A 166 -2.44 0.34 11.85
CA ILE A 166 -3.48 0.18 12.88
C ILE A 166 -2.94 -0.74 13.97
N VAL A 167 -3.11 -0.31 15.22
CA VAL A 167 -2.77 -1.06 16.43
C VAL A 167 -4.04 -1.34 17.20
N GLU A 168 -4.28 -2.60 17.56
CA GLU A 168 -5.34 -3.02 18.48
C GLU A 168 -4.77 -3.05 19.91
N TYR A 169 -5.42 -2.36 20.84
CA TYR A 169 -4.90 -2.17 22.18
C TYR A 169 -5.99 -2.14 23.27
N THR A 170 -5.52 -2.21 24.50
CA THR A 170 -6.29 -1.88 25.71
C THR A 170 -5.43 -0.96 26.59
N GLY A 171 -6.04 0.04 27.25
CA GLY A 171 -5.33 1.00 28.10
C GLY A 171 -5.26 2.40 27.49
N ASP A 172 -4.10 3.04 27.55
CA ASP A 172 -3.88 4.43 27.16
C ASP A 172 -3.80 4.63 25.66
N ALA A 173 -4.64 5.52 25.13
CA ALA A 173 -4.71 5.81 23.69
C ALA A 173 -3.48 6.53 23.15
N VAL A 174 -2.81 7.35 23.98
CA VAL A 174 -1.61 8.09 23.56
C VAL A 174 -0.45 7.11 23.38
N ALA A 175 -0.26 6.21 24.34
CA ALA A 175 0.73 5.15 24.26
C ALA A 175 0.51 4.26 23.02
N ALA A 176 -0.75 3.88 22.75
CA ALA A 176 -1.09 3.09 21.55
C ALA A 176 -0.80 3.83 20.25
N LYS A 177 -1.08 5.14 20.17
CA LYS A 177 -0.74 5.97 19.01
C LYS A 177 0.77 6.11 18.81
N ASP A 178 1.51 6.21 19.91
CA ASP A 178 2.98 6.25 19.88
C ASP A 178 3.56 4.93 19.38
N VAL A 179 2.95 3.79 19.74
CA VAL A 179 3.30 2.48 19.16
C VAL A 179 2.98 2.42 17.67
N ALA A 180 1.84 2.93 17.23
CA ALA A 180 1.50 2.96 15.80
C ALA A 180 2.54 3.76 15.00
N MET A 181 3.00 4.89 15.53
CA MET A 181 4.08 5.68 14.96
C MET A 181 5.42 4.92 14.96
N HIS A 182 5.75 4.23 16.07
CA HIS A 182 6.94 3.40 16.17
C HIS A 182 6.92 2.27 15.13
N VAL A 183 5.80 1.57 14.95
CA VAL A 183 5.63 0.52 13.93
C VAL A 183 5.87 1.07 12.52
N ALA A 184 5.36 2.26 12.21
CA ALA A 184 5.60 2.89 10.90
C ALA A 184 7.09 3.18 10.65
N ALA A 185 7.83 3.57 11.68
CA ALA A 185 9.24 3.90 11.60
C ALA A 185 10.15 2.67 11.58
N MET A 186 9.92 1.73 12.51
CA MET A 186 10.82 0.61 12.78
C MET A 186 10.42 -0.69 12.06
N LYS A 187 9.21 -0.75 11.52
CA LYS A 187 8.69 -1.86 10.70
C LYS A 187 8.92 -3.24 11.30
N PRO A 188 8.50 -3.50 12.53
CA PRO A 188 8.61 -4.82 13.12
C PRO A 188 7.84 -5.85 12.31
N VAL A 189 8.34 -7.09 12.30
CA VAL A 189 7.73 -8.22 11.58
C VAL A 189 6.61 -8.85 12.42
N SER A 190 6.77 -8.86 13.74
CA SER A 190 5.84 -9.50 14.68
C SER A 190 5.66 -8.72 15.97
N LEU A 191 4.65 -9.08 16.75
CA LEU A 191 4.42 -8.49 18.07
C LEU A 191 5.51 -8.90 19.06
N SER A 192 5.80 -10.20 19.15
CA SER A 192 6.82 -10.78 20.03
C SER A 192 7.76 -11.71 19.27
N ALA A 193 8.86 -12.11 19.90
CA ALA A 193 9.82 -13.05 19.34
C ALA A 193 9.20 -14.43 19.03
N ALA A 194 8.20 -14.84 19.81
CA ALA A 194 7.48 -16.09 19.60
C ALA A 194 6.59 -16.09 18.35
N ASP A 195 6.19 -14.89 17.87
CA ASP A 195 5.31 -14.72 16.73
C ASP A 195 6.09 -14.57 15.41
N VAL A 196 7.43 -14.54 15.46
CA VAL A 196 8.26 -14.44 14.25
C VAL A 196 8.12 -15.75 13.45
N PRO A 197 7.78 -15.69 12.14
CA PRO A 197 7.66 -16.88 11.32
C PRO A 197 8.92 -17.74 11.35
N ALA A 198 8.76 -19.04 11.60
CA ALA A 198 9.87 -19.97 11.73
C ALA A 198 10.82 -19.97 10.52
N GLU A 199 10.27 -19.78 9.31
CA GLU A 199 11.07 -19.70 8.08
C GLU A 199 12.06 -18.51 8.10
N LEU A 200 11.67 -17.37 8.69
CA LEU A 200 12.55 -16.21 8.83
C LEU A 200 13.66 -16.49 9.84
N VAL A 201 13.33 -17.14 10.95
CA VAL A 201 14.29 -17.54 11.99
C VAL A 201 15.30 -18.51 11.42
N GLU A 202 14.84 -19.54 10.71
CA GLU A 202 15.73 -20.55 10.09
C GLU A 202 16.60 -19.98 8.97
N ARG A 203 16.06 -19.02 8.19
CA ARG A 203 16.86 -18.28 7.21
C ARG A 203 17.97 -17.50 7.90
N GLU A 204 17.66 -16.76 8.96
CA GLU A 204 18.66 -15.99 9.70
C GLU A 204 19.69 -16.91 10.36
N ARG A 205 19.29 -18.07 10.90
CA ARG A 205 20.19 -19.09 11.46
C ARG A 205 21.19 -19.59 10.43
N ARG A 206 20.75 -19.87 9.18
CA ARG A 206 21.64 -20.28 8.09
C ARG A 206 22.64 -19.18 7.74
N VAL A 207 22.18 -17.95 7.55
CA VAL A 207 23.05 -16.81 7.26
C VAL A 207 24.09 -16.60 8.36
N ALA A 208 23.67 -16.68 9.62
CA ALA A 208 24.58 -16.56 10.76
C ALA A 208 25.61 -17.70 10.81
N ALA A 209 25.21 -18.94 10.46
CA ALA A 209 26.10 -20.08 10.42
C ALA A 209 27.13 -19.94 9.28
N GLU A 210 26.70 -19.56 8.08
CA GLU A 210 27.58 -19.32 6.93
C GLU A 210 28.61 -18.23 7.25
N LYS A 211 28.16 -17.11 7.80
CA LYS A 211 29.04 -16.01 8.21
C LYS A 211 30.05 -16.45 9.29
N ALA A 212 29.61 -17.22 10.28
CA ALA A 212 30.50 -17.74 11.32
C ALA A 212 31.56 -18.71 10.75
N ALA A 213 31.20 -19.51 9.74
CA ALA A 213 32.14 -20.40 9.03
C ALA A 213 33.17 -19.60 8.22
N GLU A 214 32.76 -18.57 7.49
CA GLU A 214 33.66 -17.68 6.74
C GLU A 214 34.62 -16.95 7.69
N ASP A 215 34.11 -16.34 8.78
CA ASP A 215 34.93 -15.68 9.79
C ASP A 215 35.96 -16.64 10.42
N SER A 216 35.57 -17.90 10.67
CA SER A 216 36.45 -18.90 11.23
C SER A 216 37.55 -19.30 10.23
N ALA A 217 37.20 -19.49 8.95
CA ALA A 217 38.17 -19.79 7.89
C ALA A 217 39.18 -18.63 7.69
N ALA A 218 38.70 -17.41 7.68
CA ALA A 218 39.53 -16.19 7.57
C ALA A 218 40.49 -16.08 8.76
N ALA A 219 40.03 -16.37 9.99
CA ALA A 219 40.87 -16.35 11.19
C ALA A 219 41.98 -17.39 11.14
N VAL A 220 41.69 -18.63 10.66
CA VAL A 220 42.68 -19.68 10.49
C VAL A 220 43.70 -19.28 9.42
N ALA A 221 43.28 -18.72 8.30
CA ALA A 221 44.15 -18.22 7.24
C ALA A 221 45.09 -17.10 7.75
N ALA A 222 44.65 -16.32 8.76
CA ALA A 222 45.44 -15.29 9.46
C ALA A 222 46.31 -15.85 10.61
N GLY A 223 46.47 -17.19 10.72
CA GLY A 223 47.30 -17.85 11.75
C GLY A 223 46.67 -17.89 13.16
N LYS A 224 45.39 -17.62 13.30
CA LYS A 224 44.68 -17.78 14.58
C LYS A 224 44.16 -19.23 14.73
N PRO A 225 44.03 -19.73 16.00
CA PRO A 225 43.47 -21.06 16.20
C PRO A 225 42.01 -21.12 15.74
N ALA A 226 41.60 -22.26 15.18
CA ALA A 226 40.21 -22.51 14.83
C ALA A 226 39.30 -22.39 16.07
N GLN A 227 38.14 -21.77 15.91
CA GLN A 227 37.14 -21.69 16.97
C GLN A 227 36.52 -23.06 17.21
N SER A 228 36.22 -23.39 18.47
CA SER A 228 35.50 -24.64 18.75
C SER A 228 34.06 -24.58 18.23
N ALA A 229 33.50 -25.73 17.90
CA ALA A 229 32.11 -25.84 17.43
C ALA A 229 31.11 -25.22 18.41
N GLU A 230 31.39 -25.31 19.72
CA GLU A 230 30.56 -24.71 20.77
C GLU A 230 30.58 -23.19 20.72
N ILE A 231 31.72 -22.55 20.48
CA ILE A 231 31.85 -21.09 20.35
C ILE A 231 31.09 -20.62 19.09
N VAL A 232 31.24 -21.36 17.98
CA VAL A 232 30.52 -21.06 16.73
C VAL A 232 29.02 -21.16 16.95
N ALA A 233 28.53 -22.23 17.58
CA ALA A 233 27.10 -22.43 17.88
C ALA A 233 26.54 -21.29 18.77
N ARG A 234 27.27 -20.86 19.79
CA ARG A 234 26.88 -19.73 20.65
C ARG A 234 26.79 -18.40 19.88
N ARG A 235 27.73 -18.17 18.95
CA ARG A 235 27.69 -16.99 18.07
C ARG A 235 26.47 -16.99 17.15
N VAL A 236 26.15 -18.12 16.55
CA VAL A 236 24.98 -18.29 15.70
C VAL A 236 23.71 -18.01 16.49
N GLU A 237 23.56 -18.63 17.67
CA GLU A 237 22.40 -18.42 18.53
C GLU A 237 22.32 -16.95 18.99
N GLY A 238 23.43 -16.32 19.36
CA GLY A 238 23.49 -14.89 19.68
C GLY A 238 23.01 -13.98 18.56
N SER A 239 23.37 -14.32 17.30
CA SER A 239 22.89 -13.59 16.11
C SER A 239 21.39 -13.75 15.91
N VAL A 240 20.87 -14.96 16.07
CA VAL A 240 19.41 -15.23 15.98
C VAL A 240 18.66 -14.46 17.07
N GLN A 241 19.14 -14.48 18.30
CA GLN A 241 18.53 -13.73 19.41
C GLN A 241 18.55 -12.21 19.17
N LYS A 242 19.62 -11.70 18.59
CA LYS A 242 19.71 -10.29 18.18
C LYS A 242 18.67 -9.98 17.12
N TYR A 243 18.60 -10.79 16.07
CA TYR A 243 17.59 -10.64 15.01
C TYR A 243 16.16 -10.63 15.57
N LEU A 244 15.83 -11.61 16.43
CA LEU A 244 14.50 -11.67 17.08
C LEU A 244 14.16 -10.39 17.83
N LYS A 245 15.12 -9.77 18.53
CA LYS A 245 14.92 -8.48 19.20
C LYS A 245 14.72 -7.34 18.22
N GLU A 246 15.43 -7.34 17.09
CA GLU A 246 15.34 -6.29 16.08
C GLU A 246 14.01 -6.32 15.32
N VAL A 247 13.42 -7.50 15.10
CA VAL A 247 12.19 -7.65 14.31
C VAL A 247 10.90 -7.77 15.15
N SER A 248 11.01 -7.85 16.46
CA SER A 248 9.87 -7.99 17.37
C SER A 248 9.49 -6.68 18.02
N LEU A 249 8.27 -6.19 17.80
CA LEU A 249 7.79 -4.89 18.28
C LEU A 249 8.09 -4.65 19.77
N LEU A 250 7.71 -5.59 20.62
CA LEU A 250 7.84 -5.43 22.08
C LEU A 250 9.30 -5.35 22.55
N ALA A 251 10.22 -5.98 21.82
CA ALA A 251 11.65 -6.01 22.15
C ALA A 251 12.46 -4.86 21.56
N GLN A 252 11.91 -4.14 20.57
CA GLN A 252 12.60 -2.99 19.96
C GLN A 252 12.76 -1.84 20.94
N SER A 253 13.87 -1.10 20.82
CA SER A 253 14.05 0.19 21.50
C SER A 253 13.01 1.18 21.03
N PHE A 254 12.34 1.87 21.95
CA PHE A 254 11.24 2.76 21.61
C PHE A 254 11.74 4.02 20.89
N VAL A 255 11.17 4.31 19.73
CA VAL A 255 11.64 5.38 18.82
C VAL A 255 11.71 6.77 19.45
N LYS A 256 10.86 7.07 20.43
CA LYS A 256 10.87 8.35 21.17
C LYS A 256 11.81 8.37 22.37
N ASN A 257 12.23 7.21 22.84
CA ASN A 257 13.13 7.06 23.99
C ASN A 257 13.86 5.72 23.91
N ASP A 258 15.06 5.72 23.35
CA ASP A 258 15.89 4.54 23.11
C ASP A 258 16.41 3.84 24.37
N LYS A 259 16.26 4.47 25.55
CA LYS A 259 16.64 3.90 26.86
C LYS A 259 15.64 2.87 27.39
N GLN A 260 14.51 2.70 26.75
CA GLN A 260 13.48 1.72 27.10
C GLN A 260 12.97 0.98 25.86
N THR A 261 12.50 -0.26 26.08
CA THR A 261 11.83 -0.99 25.02
C THR A 261 10.36 -0.57 24.89
N VAL A 262 9.73 -0.92 23.77
CA VAL A 262 8.28 -0.72 23.57
C VAL A 262 7.50 -1.42 24.69
N GLU A 263 7.90 -2.63 25.08
CA GLU A 263 7.26 -3.36 26.19
C GLU A 263 7.33 -2.59 27.51
N GLN A 264 8.49 -2.02 27.85
CA GLN A 264 8.67 -1.23 29.06
C GLN A 264 7.80 0.04 29.04
N MET A 265 7.74 0.72 27.90
CA MET A 265 6.91 1.90 27.72
C MET A 265 5.42 1.55 27.90
N LEU A 266 4.96 0.48 27.28
CA LEU A 266 3.57 0.02 27.39
C LEU A 266 3.20 -0.37 28.83
N LYS A 267 4.08 -1.08 29.55
CA LYS A 267 3.89 -1.41 30.96
C LYS A 267 3.78 -0.15 31.83
N ALA A 268 4.64 0.84 31.61
CA ALA A 268 4.59 2.10 32.35
C ALA A 268 3.28 2.88 32.10
N ALA A 269 2.71 2.75 30.90
CA ALA A 269 1.44 3.36 30.52
C ALA A 269 0.21 2.48 30.83
N SER A 270 0.36 1.35 31.55
CA SER A 270 -0.71 0.38 31.83
C SER A 270 -1.47 -0.01 30.55
N THR A 271 -0.76 -0.19 29.45
CA THR A 271 -1.31 -0.44 28.11
C THR A 271 -0.82 -1.79 27.58
N ALA A 272 -1.69 -2.50 26.89
CA ALA A 272 -1.35 -3.72 26.18
C ALA A 272 -1.74 -3.63 24.71
N VAL A 273 -0.83 -4.01 23.83
CA VAL A 273 -1.04 -4.16 22.40
C VAL A 273 -1.34 -5.61 22.10
N LYS A 274 -2.46 -5.86 21.41
CA LYS A 274 -2.89 -7.22 21.00
C LYS A 274 -2.34 -7.59 19.63
N GLY A 275 -2.11 -6.60 18.78
CA GLY A 275 -1.59 -6.79 17.44
C GLY A 275 -1.52 -5.49 16.66
N PHE A 276 -0.85 -5.54 15.53
CA PHE A 276 -0.77 -4.42 14.62
C PHE A 276 -0.85 -4.89 13.16
N THR A 277 -1.12 -3.96 12.29
CA THR A 277 -0.97 -4.15 10.84
C THR A 277 -0.32 -2.91 10.25
N LEU A 278 0.69 -3.14 9.43
CA LEU A 278 1.43 -2.13 8.71
C LEU A 278 1.23 -2.36 7.22
N TYR A 279 0.82 -1.32 6.49
CA TYR A 279 0.87 -1.29 5.03
C TYR A 279 1.84 -0.21 4.57
N VAL A 280 2.70 -0.59 3.64
CA VAL A 280 3.58 0.33 2.90
C VAL A 280 3.19 0.25 1.44
N VAL A 281 2.93 1.41 0.82
CA VAL A 281 2.54 1.49 -0.59
C VAL A 281 3.57 0.78 -1.47
N GLY A 282 3.09 -0.12 -2.32
CA GLY A 282 3.90 -0.82 -3.32
C GLY A 282 4.86 -1.85 -2.76
N GLU A 283 4.81 -2.17 -1.47
CA GLU A 283 5.68 -3.18 -0.86
C GLU A 283 5.55 -4.52 -1.57
N GLY A 284 6.69 -5.10 -2.03
CA GLY A 284 6.73 -6.37 -2.75
C GLY A 284 6.27 -6.29 -4.21
N ILE A 285 5.96 -5.10 -4.75
CA ILE A 285 5.74 -4.91 -6.19
C ILE A 285 7.08 -4.58 -6.83
N GLU A 286 7.54 -5.39 -7.77
CA GLU A 286 8.72 -5.10 -8.57
C GLU A 286 8.44 -3.88 -9.45
N LYS A 287 9.15 -2.78 -9.18
CA LYS A 287 9.18 -1.64 -10.08
C LYS A 287 10.04 -2.02 -11.27
N LYS A 288 9.55 -1.80 -12.51
CA LYS A 288 10.46 -1.78 -13.64
C LYS A 288 11.52 -0.70 -13.35
N SER A 289 12.78 -1.09 -13.35
CA SER A 289 13.85 -0.10 -13.45
C SER A 289 13.79 0.43 -14.88
N ASP A 290 13.12 1.57 -15.07
CA ASP A 290 13.19 2.29 -16.34
C ASP A 290 14.64 2.79 -16.47
N ASP A 291 15.45 2.03 -17.21
CA ASP A 291 16.74 2.53 -17.69
C ASP A 291 16.42 3.51 -18.83
N PHE A 292 16.07 4.73 -18.44
CA PHE A 292 15.74 5.82 -19.37
C PHE A 292 16.84 6.03 -20.41
N ALA A 293 18.09 5.80 -20.04
CA ALA A 293 19.22 5.90 -20.95
C ALA A 293 19.18 4.79 -22.02
N ALA A 294 18.86 3.55 -21.63
CA ALA A 294 18.70 2.44 -22.56
C ALA A 294 17.47 2.60 -23.45
N GLU A 295 16.37 3.13 -22.92
CA GLU A 295 15.14 3.37 -23.68
C GLU A 295 15.33 4.49 -24.73
N VAL A 296 15.98 5.59 -24.37
CA VAL A 296 16.37 6.65 -25.29
C VAL A 296 17.36 6.14 -26.34
N ALA A 297 18.35 5.34 -25.95
CA ALA A 297 19.29 4.76 -26.89
C ALA A 297 18.60 3.82 -27.89
N ALA A 298 17.64 3.01 -27.45
CA ALA A 298 16.84 2.14 -28.30
C ALA A 298 15.96 2.93 -29.28
N GLN A 299 15.32 4.03 -28.83
CA GLN A 299 14.53 4.90 -29.70
C GLN A 299 15.40 5.62 -30.73
N VAL A 300 16.57 6.13 -30.35
CA VAL A 300 17.54 6.75 -31.26
C VAL A 300 18.05 5.74 -32.30
N ALA A 301 18.33 4.51 -31.89
CA ALA A 301 18.74 3.44 -32.81
C ALA A 301 17.62 3.09 -33.80
N ALA A 302 16.37 2.97 -33.33
CA ALA A 302 15.22 2.72 -34.19
C ALA A 302 14.96 3.85 -35.20
N ALA A 303 15.12 5.11 -34.79
CA ALA A 303 14.97 6.27 -35.65
C ALA A 303 16.10 6.41 -36.74
N LYS A 304 17.30 5.85 -36.44
CA LYS A 304 18.41 5.83 -37.42
C LYS A 304 18.32 4.68 -38.41
N ALA A 305 17.48 3.68 -38.14
CA ALA A 305 17.27 2.51 -39.00
C ALA A 305 16.12 2.68 -40.02
N GLN A 306 15.39 3.79 -39.95
CA GLN A 306 14.41 4.26 -40.95
C GLN A 306 15.02 5.31 -41.88
#